data_bd7a04c48fc3d17c7748ba5abe13def9
#
_entry.id   bd7a04c48fc3d17c7748ba5abe13def9
#
_cell.length_a   1.000
_cell.length_b   1.000
_cell.length_c   1.000
_cell.angle_alpha   90.00
_cell.angle_beta   90.00
_cell.angle_gamma   90.00
#
_symmetry.space_group_name_H-M   'P 1'
#
loop_
_entity.id
_entity.type
_entity.pdbx_description
1 polymer ?
#
loop_
_entity_poly.entity_id
_entity_poly.type
_entity_poly.pdbx_seq_one_letter_code
_entity_poly.pdbx_strand_id
1 'polypeptide(L)'
;MSILVIAEHDNETLKGATLNTIKAASSLDGDIDLLIAGLNIDSVIEEAQSIDGLNKILKCDNEIHKNNIAEDLTALILSISDGYSHILAPASTFGKNLMPRVSAKLDTQQISDIITIESNDTFKRPIYAGSCIATVKSNDDVKVITVRSTAFDAASKNNTNVDVVDIDSVNTLGISRFISEELAKSDRPELTAADIVISGGRGCLLYTSPSPRDATLSRMPSSA
;
A
#
# COMPACT_ATOMS: atom_id res chain seq x y z
N MET A 1 -1.72 -19.73 -10.53
CA MET A 1 -2.05 -18.96 -9.31
C MET A 1 -2.22 -17.50 -9.71
N SER A 2 -3.21 -16.80 -9.17
CA SER A 2 -3.41 -15.39 -9.49
C SER A 2 -3.14 -14.54 -8.25
N ILE A 3 -2.60 -13.35 -8.47
CA ILE A 3 -2.19 -12.40 -7.44
C ILE A 3 -3.02 -11.13 -7.63
N LEU A 4 -3.67 -10.66 -6.57
CA LEU A 4 -4.41 -9.41 -6.58
C LEU A 4 -3.59 -8.32 -5.88
N VAL A 5 -3.29 -7.24 -6.58
CA VAL A 5 -2.68 -6.05 -6.00
C VAL A 5 -3.75 -4.96 -5.88
N ILE A 6 -3.87 -4.36 -4.69
CA ILE A 6 -4.80 -3.27 -4.45
C ILE A 6 -4.06 -1.95 -4.66
N ALA A 7 -4.53 -1.15 -5.60
CA ALA A 7 -3.94 0.15 -5.90
C ALA A 7 -4.25 1.18 -4.81
N GLU A 8 -3.25 1.97 -4.44
CA GLU A 8 -3.43 3.21 -3.69
C GLU A 8 -3.34 4.39 -4.64
N HIS A 9 -4.35 5.25 -4.64
CA HIS A 9 -4.48 6.41 -5.52
C HIS A 9 -5.35 7.49 -4.87
N ASP A 10 -5.38 8.67 -5.47
CA ASP A 10 -6.20 9.80 -5.02
C ASP A 10 -7.35 10.13 -6.01
N ASN A 11 -7.76 9.19 -6.84
CA ASN A 11 -8.66 9.27 -7.99
C ASN A 11 -8.11 10.03 -9.21
N GLU A 12 -6.98 10.71 -9.09
CA GLU A 12 -6.33 11.44 -10.18
C GLU A 12 -5.00 10.78 -10.60
N THR A 13 -4.20 10.34 -9.62
CA THR A 13 -2.87 9.77 -9.82
C THR A 13 -2.65 8.50 -9.02
N LEU A 14 -1.87 7.59 -9.56
CA LEU A 14 -1.44 6.37 -8.87
C LEU A 14 -0.29 6.72 -7.89
N LYS A 15 -0.39 6.26 -6.65
CA LYS A 15 0.70 6.46 -5.68
C LYS A 15 1.88 5.53 -5.97
N GLY A 16 3.10 6.07 -5.88
CA GLY A 16 4.33 5.33 -6.16
C GLY A 16 4.47 4.01 -5.37
N ALA A 17 3.93 3.95 -4.16
CA ALA A 17 3.91 2.74 -3.34
C ALA A 17 3.20 1.55 -4.02
N THR A 18 2.23 1.82 -4.89
CA THR A 18 1.58 0.77 -5.70
C THR A 18 2.57 0.15 -6.69
N LEU A 19 3.43 0.96 -7.34
CA LEU A 19 4.45 0.45 -8.27
C LEU A 19 5.44 -0.50 -7.55
N ASN A 20 5.85 -0.14 -6.33
CA ASN A 20 6.73 -1.00 -5.52
C ASN A 20 6.02 -2.31 -5.12
N THR A 21 4.71 -2.24 -4.84
CA THR A 21 3.91 -3.43 -4.52
C THR A 21 3.75 -4.37 -5.72
N ILE A 22 3.54 -3.83 -6.92
CA ILE A 22 3.51 -4.60 -8.17
C ILE A 22 4.87 -5.27 -8.41
N LYS A 23 5.96 -4.53 -8.20
CA LYS A 23 7.31 -5.09 -8.32
C LYS A 23 7.56 -6.21 -7.31
N ALA A 24 7.11 -6.07 -6.07
CA ALA A 24 7.15 -7.15 -5.09
C ALA A 24 6.34 -8.36 -5.56
N ALA A 25 5.11 -8.14 -6.05
CA ALA A 25 4.25 -9.20 -6.57
C ALA A 25 4.89 -9.99 -7.73
N SER A 26 5.72 -9.34 -8.56
CA SER A 26 6.44 -10.01 -9.66
C SER A 26 7.52 -11.02 -9.19
N SER A 27 7.79 -11.08 -7.89
CA SER A 27 8.66 -12.11 -7.28
C SER A 27 7.90 -13.37 -6.87
N LEU A 28 6.58 -13.37 -7.01
CA LEU A 28 5.70 -14.51 -6.77
C LEU A 28 5.33 -15.19 -8.10
N ASP A 29 4.99 -16.47 -8.02
CA ASP A 29 4.54 -17.21 -9.20
C ASP A 29 3.05 -16.97 -9.46
N GLY A 30 2.71 -16.31 -10.54
CA GLY A 30 1.32 -16.11 -10.96
C GLY A 30 1.08 -14.82 -11.73
N ASP A 31 -0.12 -14.73 -12.30
CA ASP A 31 -0.57 -13.54 -13.01
C ASP A 31 -0.99 -12.46 -12.03
N ILE A 32 -0.56 -11.22 -12.28
CA ILE A 32 -0.81 -10.08 -11.41
C ILE A 32 -1.97 -9.27 -11.97
N ASP A 33 -3.05 -9.22 -11.22
CA ASP A 33 -4.20 -8.37 -11.50
C ASP A 33 -4.18 -7.16 -10.56
N LEU A 34 -4.45 -5.96 -11.08
CA LEU A 34 -4.47 -4.72 -10.30
C LEU A 34 -5.91 -4.25 -10.10
N LEU A 35 -6.35 -4.16 -8.85
CA LEU A 35 -7.65 -3.56 -8.51
C LEU A 35 -7.51 -2.05 -8.32
N ILE A 36 -8.30 -1.29 -9.05
CA ILE A 36 -8.45 0.16 -8.92
C ILE A 36 -9.93 0.47 -8.69
N ALA A 37 -10.26 0.98 -7.51
CA ALA A 37 -11.63 1.32 -7.13
C ALA A 37 -11.71 2.76 -6.64
N GLY A 38 -12.57 3.56 -7.24
CA GLY A 38 -12.68 4.99 -6.95
C GLY A 38 -13.85 5.64 -7.69
N LEU A 39 -13.76 6.94 -7.91
CA LEU A 39 -14.72 7.71 -8.69
C LEU A 39 -13.99 8.54 -9.73
N ASN A 40 -14.44 8.46 -11.00
CA ASN A 40 -13.83 9.14 -12.16
C ASN A 40 -12.33 8.81 -12.29
N ILE A 41 -11.99 7.54 -12.23
CA ILE A 41 -10.63 7.00 -12.16
C ILE A 41 -9.96 6.74 -13.51
N ASP A 42 -10.49 7.28 -14.60
CA ASP A 42 -9.96 7.03 -15.95
C ASP A 42 -8.49 7.43 -16.09
N SER A 43 -8.07 8.56 -15.51
CA SER A 43 -6.66 8.99 -15.49
C SER A 43 -5.73 8.00 -14.78
N VAL A 44 -6.21 7.42 -13.68
CA VAL A 44 -5.46 6.40 -12.92
C VAL A 44 -5.34 5.11 -13.73
N ILE A 45 -6.41 4.74 -14.46
CA ILE A 45 -6.41 3.56 -15.34
C ILE A 45 -5.42 3.75 -16.49
N GLU A 46 -5.43 4.91 -17.16
CA GLU A 46 -4.48 5.22 -18.23
C GLU A 46 -3.02 5.14 -17.74
N GLU A 47 -2.75 5.66 -16.56
CA GLU A 47 -1.42 5.53 -15.94
C GLU A 47 -1.07 4.07 -15.66
N ALA A 48 -2.00 3.30 -15.09
CA ALA A 48 -1.80 1.90 -14.74
C ALA A 48 -1.60 1.00 -15.96
N GLN A 49 -2.24 1.28 -17.09
CA GLN A 49 -2.07 0.51 -18.33
C GLN A 49 -0.64 0.50 -18.87
N SER A 50 0.17 1.50 -18.49
CA SER A 50 1.58 1.57 -18.88
C SER A 50 2.51 0.73 -18.03
N ILE A 51 2.03 0.13 -16.92
CA ILE A 51 2.86 -0.60 -15.95
C ILE A 51 3.16 -2.00 -16.48
N ASP A 52 4.43 -2.35 -16.42
CA ASP A 52 4.93 -3.65 -16.86
C ASP A 52 4.60 -4.77 -15.86
N GLY A 53 4.32 -5.97 -16.36
CA GLY A 53 4.09 -7.17 -15.56
C GLY A 53 2.66 -7.35 -15.04
N LEU A 54 1.72 -6.48 -15.40
CA LEU A 54 0.31 -6.68 -15.12
C LEU A 54 -0.35 -7.59 -16.16
N ASN A 55 -1.22 -8.49 -15.72
CA ASN A 55 -2.06 -9.32 -16.56
C ASN A 55 -3.33 -8.55 -16.97
N LYS A 56 -4.05 -7.98 -16.02
CA LYS A 56 -5.24 -7.14 -16.26
C LYS A 56 -5.45 -6.13 -15.12
N ILE A 57 -6.25 -5.12 -15.41
CA ILE A 57 -6.71 -4.12 -14.47
C ILE A 57 -8.21 -4.36 -14.21
N LEU A 58 -8.57 -4.50 -12.95
CA LEU A 58 -9.95 -4.56 -12.49
C LEU A 58 -10.40 -3.16 -12.10
N LYS A 59 -11.25 -2.56 -12.92
CA LYS A 59 -11.77 -1.20 -12.71
C LYS A 59 -13.12 -1.25 -12.00
N CYS A 60 -13.24 -0.55 -10.87
CA CYS A 60 -14.51 -0.31 -10.18
C CYS A 60 -14.73 1.19 -10.03
N ASP A 61 -15.38 1.81 -10.99
CA ASP A 61 -15.69 3.24 -10.97
C ASP A 61 -17.10 3.47 -10.39
N ASN A 62 -17.15 3.82 -9.11
CA ASN A 62 -18.41 4.02 -8.40
C ASN A 62 -18.26 5.03 -7.25
N GLU A 63 -19.31 5.83 -7.01
CA GLU A 63 -19.31 6.84 -5.94
C GLU A 63 -19.06 6.26 -4.54
N ILE A 64 -19.42 5.02 -4.30
CA ILE A 64 -19.17 4.31 -3.04
C ILE A 64 -17.67 4.28 -2.70
N HIS A 65 -16.81 4.18 -3.71
CA HIS A 65 -15.37 4.08 -3.55
C HIS A 65 -14.62 5.41 -3.65
N LYS A 66 -15.33 6.53 -3.82
CA LYS A 66 -14.76 7.89 -3.95
C LYS A 66 -13.73 8.22 -2.86
N ASN A 67 -14.01 7.83 -1.61
CA ASN A 67 -13.19 8.18 -0.45
C ASN A 67 -12.44 6.96 0.12
N ASN A 68 -12.35 5.86 -0.60
CA ASN A 68 -11.61 4.65 -0.22
C ASN A 68 -11.93 4.15 1.19
N ILE A 69 -13.22 4.16 1.57
CA ILE A 69 -13.68 3.67 2.88
C ILE A 69 -13.35 2.18 2.98
N ALA A 70 -12.58 1.81 3.99
CA ALA A 70 -12.03 0.46 4.12
C ALA A 70 -13.12 -0.62 4.23
N GLU A 71 -14.27 -0.30 4.82
CA GLU A 71 -15.40 -1.21 4.94
C GLU A 71 -15.98 -1.62 3.58
N ASP A 72 -16.25 -0.63 2.75
CA ASP A 72 -16.85 -0.85 1.43
C ASP A 72 -15.83 -1.47 0.46
N LEU A 73 -14.57 -1.01 0.53
CA LEU A 73 -13.50 -1.59 -0.29
C LEU A 73 -13.19 -3.04 0.11
N THR A 74 -13.29 -3.37 1.41
CA THR A 74 -13.17 -4.77 1.86
C THR A 74 -14.27 -5.64 1.24
N ALA A 75 -15.52 -5.16 1.22
CA ALA A 75 -16.62 -5.90 0.63
C ALA A 75 -16.40 -6.17 -0.87
N LEU A 76 -15.89 -5.18 -1.60
CA LEU A 76 -15.51 -5.33 -3.01
C LEU A 76 -14.40 -6.38 -3.17
N ILE A 77 -13.32 -6.31 -2.39
CA ILE A 77 -12.21 -7.26 -2.45
C ILE A 77 -12.71 -8.68 -2.19
N LEU A 78 -13.56 -8.87 -1.19
CA LEU A 78 -14.12 -10.19 -0.88
C LEU A 78 -14.98 -10.76 -2.02
N SER A 79 -15.71 -9.91 -2.72
CA SER A 79 -16.55 -10.36 -3.85
C SER A 79 -15.76 -10.89 -5.05
N ILE A 80 -14.48 -10.49 -5.16
CA ILE A 80 -13.59 -10.89 -6.26
C ILE A 80 -12.43 -11.78 -5.79
N SER A 81 -12.33 -12.08 -4.50
CA SER A 81 -11.16 -12.78 -3.92
C SER A 81 -11.04 -14.24 -4.35
N ASP A 82 -12.11 -14.84 -4.87
CA ASP A 82 -12.11 -16.22 -5.32
C ASP A 82 -11.10 -16.44 -6.46
N GLY A 83 -10.20 -17.40 -6.27
CA GLY A 83 -9.16 -17.75 -7.24
C GLY A 83 -7.83 -17.02 -7.06
N TYR A 84 -7.75 -16.01 -6.18
CA TYR A 84 -6.50 -15.38 -5.82
C TYR A 84 -5.81 -16.10 -4.65
N SER A 85 -4.54 -16.41 -4.83
CA SER A 85 -3.70 -17.01 -3.79
C SER A 85 -3.00 -15.97 -2.93
N HIS A 86 -2.84 -14.75 -3.46
CA HIS A 86 -2.18 -13.65 -2.78
C HIS A 86 -2.98 -12.36 -2.99
N ILE A 87 -3.14 -11.57 -1.93
CA ILE A 87 -3.73 -10.24 -1.97
C ILE A 87 -2.72 -9.28 -1.34
N LEU A 88 -2.21 -8.34 -2.14
CA LEU A 88 -1.17 -7.42 -1.72
C LEU A 88 -1.66 -5.98 -1.73
N ALA A 89 -1.19 -5.19 -0.77
CA ALA A 89 -1.34 -3.73 -0.78
C ALA A 89 -0.07 -3.06 -0.23
N PRO A 90 0.18 -1.77 -0.51
CA PRO A 90 1.27 -1.03 0.11
C PRO A 90 1.12 -1.00 1.65
N ALA A 91 2.24 -1.03 2.39
CA ALA A 91 2.24 -0.86 3.84
C ALA A 91 2.12 0.61 4.27
N SER A 92 1.34 1.39 3.54
CA SER A 92 0.94 2.77 3.83
C SER A 92 -0.18 2.81 4.88
N THR A 93 -0.65 3.99 5.24
CA THR A 93 -1.82 4.16 6.10
C THR A 93 -3.07 3.54 5.48
N PHE A 94 -3.22 3.62 4.16
CA PHE A 94 -4.28 2.97 3.40
C PHE A 94 -4.26 1.45 3.58
N GLY A 95 -3.15 0.80 3.24
CA GLY A 95 -3.05 -0.66 3.36
C GLY A 95 -3.13 -1.16 4.81
N LYS A 96 -2.57 -0.42 5.77
CA LYS A 96 -2.67 -0.74 7.20
C LYS A 96 -4.08 -0.65 7.76
N ASN A 97 -4.94 0.18 7.19
CA ASN A 97 -6.35 0.26 7.53
C ASN A 97 -7.18 -0.85 6.86
N LEU A 98 -6.92 -1.13 5.60
CA LEU A 98 -7.71 -2.04 4.76
C LEU A 98 -7.40 -3.52 5.02
N MET A 99 -6.13 -3.90 4.95
CA MET A 99 -5.70 -5.30 4.85
C MET A 99 -5.98 -6.15 6.10
N PRO A 100 -5.90 -5.61 7.34
CA PRO A 100 -6.31 -6.37 8.53
C PRO A 100 -7.78 -6.77 8.50
N ARG A 101 -8.63 -5.91 7.92
CA ARG A 101 -10.06 -6.18 7.76
C ARG A 101 -10.31 -7.27 6.71
N VAL A 102 -9.62 -7.19 5.57
CA VAL A 102 -9.66 -8.23 4.52
C VAL A 102 -9.23 -9.57 5.10
N SER A 103 -8.09 -9.61 5.79
CA SER A 103 -7.54 -10.80 6.43
C SER A 103 -8.53 -11.43 7.42
N ALA A 104 -9.11 -10.62 8.32
CA ALA A 104 -10.09 -11.09 9.28
C ALA A 104 -11.37 -11.65 8.64
N LYS A 105 -11.78 -11.11 7.49
CA LYS A 105 -12.96 -11.58 6.76
C LYS A 105 -12.69 -12.87 5.96
N LEU A 106 -11.47 -13.07 5.52
CA LEU A 106 -11.02 -14.30 4.85
C LEU A 106 -10.58 -15.39 5.83
N ASP A 107 -10.62 -15.10 7.15
CA ASP A 107 -10.14 -16.00 8.23
C ASP A 107 -8.69 -16.46 8.01
N THR A 108 -7.82 -15.52 7.58
CA THR A 108 -6.39 -15.75 7.33
C THR A 108 -5.51 -14.85 8.18
N GLN A 109 -4.21 -15.18 8.30
CA GLN A 109 -3.25 -14.34 8.99
C GLN A 109 -2.61 -13.32 8.05
N GLN A 110 -2.70 -12.03 8.41
CA GLN A 110 -2.00 -11.00 7.64
C GLN A 110 -0.50 -11.04 7.87
N ILE A 111 0.28 -10.96 6.78
CA ILE A 111 1.72 -10.79 6.81
C ILE A 111 2.02 -9.31 6.56
N SER A 112 2.30 -8.57 7.62
CA SER A 112 2.44 -7.12 7.55
C SER A 112 3.85 -6.67 7.23
N ASP A 113 3.97 -5.65 6.36
CA ASP A 113 5.16 -4.83 6.16
C ASP A 113 6.38 -5.66 5.72
N ILE A 114 6.19 -6.54 4.73
CA ILE A 114 7.26 -7.39 4.21
C ILE A 114 8.35 -6.56 3.53
N ILE A 115 9.59 -7.05 3.66
CA ILE A 115 10.78 -6.46 3.03
C ILE A 115 11.45 -7.40 2.02
N THR A 116 11.10 -8.68 2.04
CA THR A 116 11.64 -9.68 1.10
C THR A 116 10.63 -10.81 0.91
N ILE A 117 10.55 -11.34 -0.29
CA ILE A 117 9.83 -12.54 -0.65
C ILE A 117 10.87 -13.62 -0.93
N GLU A 118 10.86 -14.73 -0.18
CA GLU A 118 11.76 -15.87 -0.38
C GLU A 118 11.13 -16.97 -1.21
N SER A 119 9.83 -17.14 -1.09
CA SER A 119 9.02 -18.07 -1.88
C SER A 119 7.55 -17.63 -1.83
N ASN A 120 6.67 -18.36 -2.49
CA ASN A 120 5.22 -18.06 -2.52
C ASN A 120 4.56 -18.10 -1.12
N ASP A 121 5.19 -18.71 -0.14
CA ASP A 121 4.64 -18.86 1.21
C ASP A 121 5.55 -18.30 2.31
N THR A 122 6.76 -17.83 1.97
CA THR A 122 7.79 -17.44 2.94
C THR A 122 8.28 -16.02 2.70
N PHE A 123 8.20 -15.19 3.74
CA PHE A 123 8.43 -13.75 3.67
C PHE A 123 9.30 -13.27 4.82
N LYS A 124 10.07 -12.21 4.61
CA LYS A 124 10.80 -11.51 5.67
C LYS A 124 10.12 -10.21 6.03
N ARG A 125 10.02 -9.96 7.33
CA ARG A 125 9.46 -8.71 7.85
C ARG A 125 10.23 -8.24 9.08
N PRO A 126 10.37 -6.92 9.28
CA PRO A 126 10.93 -6.38 10.51
C PRO A 126 9.95 -6.51 11.67
N ILE A 127 10.48 -6.82 12.85
CA ILE A 127 9.75 -6.85 14.12
C ILE A 127 10.55 -6.06 15.17
N TYR A 128 9.96 -5.77 16.32
CA TYR A 128 10.58 -4.96 17.37
C TYR A 128 11.14 -3.63 16.84
N ALA A 129 10.28 -2.85 16.16
CA ALA A 129 10.65 -1.58 15.53
C ALA A 129 11.88 -1.66 14.58
N GLY A 130 12.08 -2.81 13.94
CA GLY A 130 13.18 -3.04 12.99
C GLY A 130 14.46 -3.59 13.60
N SER A 131 14.49 -3.84 14.92
CA SER A 131 15.67 -4.42 15.58
C SER A 131 15.92 -5.89 15.20
N CYS A 132 14.87 -6.57 14.74
CA CYS A 132 14.95 -7.97 14.29
C CYS A 132 14.21 -8.14 12.96
N ILE A 133 14.69 -9.09 12.16
CA ILE A 133 14.04 -9.55 10.94
C ILE A 133 13.50 -10.95 11.19
N ALA A 134 12.19 -11.12 11.08
CA ALA A 134 11.55 -12.42 11.17
C ALA A 134 11.33 -13.01 9.77
N THR A 135 11.65 -14.27 9.58
CA THR A 135 11.20 -15.06 8.43
C THR A 135 9.90 -15.75 8.84
N VAL A 136 8.84 -15.48 8.10
CA VAL A 136 7.48 -15.97 8.38
C VAL A 136 7.04 -16.83 7.21
N LYS A 137 6.54 -18.02 7.52
CA LYS A 137 5.88 -18.90 6.55
C LYS A 137 4.38 -18.96 6.85
N SER A 138 3.56 -18.72 5.83
CA SER A 138 2.10 -18.87 5.92
C SER A 138 1.68 -20.20 5.31
N ASN A 139 0.82 -20.90 6.03
CA ASN A 139 0.17 -22.12 5.53
C ASN A 139 -1.27 -21.85 5.05
N ASP A 140 -1.73 -20.59 5.12
CA ASP A 140 -3.06 -20.20 4.66
C ASP A 140 -3.18 -20.37 3.14
N ASP A 141 -4.38 -20.68 2.64
CA ASP A 141 -4.63 -20.79 1.21
C ASP A 141 -4.48 -19.43 0.52
N VAL A 142 -5.02 -18.39 1.13
CA VAL A 142 -4.90 -16.99 0.66
C VAL A 142 -3.96 -16.22 1.58
N LYS A 143 -2.89 -15.64 1.03
CA LYS A 143 -1.94 -14.81 1.76
C LYS A 143 -2.30 -13.34 1.62
N VAL A 144 -2.63 -12.70 2.72
CA VAL A 144 -2.94 -11.26 2.79
C VAL A 144 -1.70 -10.51 3.27
N ILE A 145 -1.15 -9.64 2.41
CA ILE A 145 0.21 -9.11 2.59
C ILE A 145 0.20 -7.59 2.47
N THR A 146 0.93 -6.89 3.35
CA THR A 146 1.31 -5.50 3.09
C THR A 146 2.79 -5.38 2.81
N VAL A 147 3.14 -4.60 1.77
CA VAL A 147 4.48 -4.48 1.22
C VAL A 147 5.12 -3.16 1.63
N ARG A 148 6.32 -3.20 2.19
CA ARG A 148 7.10 -1.99 2.47
C ARG A 148 7.66 -1.42 1.17
N SER A 149 7.13 -0.29 0.72
CA SER A 149 7.50 0.33 -0.55
C SER A 149 9.00 0.59 -0.68
N THR A 150 9.66 1.02 0.40
CA THR A 150 11.12 1.32 0.38
C THR A 150 12.03 0.10 0.27
N ALA A 151 11.49 -1.12 0.34
CA ALA A 151 12.27 -2.36 0.25
C ALA A 151 12.28 -2.98 -1.14
N PHE A 152 11.48 -2.47 -2.05
CA PHE A 152 11.36 -2.96 -3.42
C PHE A 152 11.46 -1.79 -4.40
N ASP A 153 12.07 -2.02 -5.55
CA ASP A 153 12.10 -1.04 -6.63
C ASP A 153 10.68 -0.79 -7.17
N ALA A 154 10.48 0.31 -7.85
CA ALA A 154 9.23 0.55 -8.55
C ALA A 154 9.15 -0.31 -9.83
N ALA A 155 7.96 -0.81 -10.16
CA ALA A 155 7.71 -1.44 -11.44
C ALA A 155 7.95 -0.44 -12.58
N SER A 156 8.56 -0.91 -13.68
CA SER A 156 8.81 -0.09 -14.85
C SER A 156 7.51 0.24 -15.58
N LYS A 157 7.51 1.40 -16.25
CA LYS A 157 6.43 1.79 -17.15
C LYS A 157 6.93 1.60 -18.58
N ASN A 158 6.30 0.68 -19.28
CA ASN A 158 6.49 0.47 -20.71
C ASN A 158 5.14 0.70 -21.38
N ASN A 159 5.08 1.07 -22.64
CA ASN A 159 3.82 1.30 -23.37
C ASN A 159 3.07 -0.02 -23.65
N THR A 160 2.86 -0.83 -22.62
CA THR A 160 2.00 -2.02 -22.66
C THR A 160 0.56 -1.56 -22.47
N ASN A 161 -0.32 -1.97 -23.35
CA ASN A 161 -1.74 -1.69 -23.20
C ASN A 161 -2.36 -2.89 -22.48
N VAL A 162 -2.40 -2.82 -21.14
CA VAL A 162 -2.98 -3.86 -20.29
C VAL A 162 -4.49 -3.85 -20.41
N ASP A 163 -5.12 -5.03 -20.50
CA ASP A 163 -6.57 -5.16 -20.58
C ASP A 163 -7.25 -4.63 -19.32
N VAL A 164 -8.31 -3.87 -19.52
CA VAL A 164 -9.16 -3.32 -18.44
C VAL A 164 -10.48 -4.07 -18.41
N VAL A 165 -10.83 -4.57 -17.25
CA VAL A 165 -12.08 -5.28 -16.98
C VAL A 165 -12.89 -4.48 -15.98
N ASP A 166 -14.05 -4.00 -16.40
CA ASP A 166 -14.98 -3.34 -15.49
C ASP A 166 -15.62 -4.37 -14.55
N ILE A 167 -15.65 -4.05 -13.26
CA ILE A 167 -16.28 -4.87 -12.25
C ILE A 167 -17.36 -4.06 -11.52
N ASP A 168 -18.43 -4.74 -11.15
CA ASP A 168 -19.53 -4.12 -10.42
C ASP A 168 -19.14 -3.84 -8.97
N SER A 169 -19.57 -2.68 -8.47
CA SER A 169 -19.45 -2.35 -7.06
C SER A 169 -20.45 -3.17 -6.24
N VAL A 170 -20.06 -3.50 -5.00
CA VAL A 170 -20.99 -4.04 -4.01
C VAL A 170 -21.73 -2.90 -3.31
N ASN A 171 -22.93 -3.20 -2.76
CA ASN A 171 -23.67 -2.21 -2.00
C ASN A 171 -22.87 -1.77 -0.77
N THR A 172 -22.94 -0.46 -0.45
CA THR A 172 -22.30 0.08 0.75
C THR A 172 -22.82 -0.62 2.01
N LEU A 173 -21.92 -0.90 2.93
CA LEU A 173 -22.27 -1.47 4.23
C LEU A 173 -22.90 -0.43 5.17
N GLY A 174 -22.74 0.87 4.89
CA GLY A 174 -23.29 1.97 5.68
C GLY A 174 -22.78 2.06 7.12
N ILE A 175 -21.68 1.37 7.45
CA ILE A 175 -21.07 1.34 8.79
C ILE A 175 -20.35 2.65 9.08
N SER A 176 -19.60 3.14 8.10
CA SER A 176 -18.83 4.39 8.16
C SER A 176 -19.23 5.30 7.01
N ARG A 177 -19.06 6.60 7.21
CA ARG A 177 -19.26 7.59 6.16
C ARG A 177 -18.16 8.64 6.21
N PHE A 178 -17.74 9.11 5.06
CA PHE A 178 -16.87 10.27 4.95
C PHE A 178 -17.66 11.54 5.31
N ILE A 179 -17.05 12.41 6.11
CA ILE A 179 -17.66 13.71 6.48
C ILE A 179 -16.87 14.83 5.81
N SER A 180 -15.60 14.92 6.10
CA SER A 180 -14.69 15.93 5.54
C SER A 180 -13.25 15.56 5.81
N GLU A 181 -12.35 16.15 5.02
CA GLU A 181 -10.91 16.12 5.27
C GLU A 181 -10.35 17.53 5.12
N GLU A 182 -9.33 17.82 5.87
CA GLU A 182 -8.55 19.06 5.77
C GLU A 182 -7.13 18.69 5.36
N LEU A 183 -6.80 18.93 4.10
CA LEU A 183 -5.46 18.70 3.58
C LEU A 183 -4.62 19.96 3.75
N ALA A 184 -3.50 19.85 4.44
CA ALA A 184 -2.54 20.93 4.52
C ALA A 184 -1.93 21.19 3.13
N LYS A 185 -2.18 22.38 2.59
CA LYS A 185 -1.51 22.81 1.36
C LYS A 185 -0.06 23.16 1.71
N SER A 186 0.86 22.38 1.19
CA SER A 186 2.30 22.59 1.34
C SER A 186 2.96 22.67 -0.03
N ASP A 187 3.85 23.64 -0.20
CA ASP A 187 4.72 23.71 -1.39
C ASP A 187 5.84 22.64 -1.36
N ARG A 188 5.89 21.84 -0.30
CA ARG A 188 6.87 20.75 -0.14
C ARG A 188 6.27 19.44 -0.63
N PRO A 189 7.10 18.54 -1.18
CA PRO A 189 6.65 17.22 -1.57
C PRO A 189 6.08 16.46 -0.35
N GLU A 190 5.15 15.57 -0.60
CA GLU A 190 4.65 14.65 0.44
C GLU A 190 5.81 13.86 1.04
N LEU A 191 5.71 13.53 2.34
CA LEU A 191 6.77 12.83 3.07
C LEU A 191 7.16 11.50 2.40
N THR A 192 6.20 10.81 1.82
CA THR A 192 6.39 9.53 1.15
C THR A 192 7.03 9.66 -0.24
N ALA A 193 6.97 10.85 -0.84
CA ALA A 193 7.53 11.16 -2.16
C ALA A 193 8.82 11.99 -2.10
N ALA A 194 9.29 12.32 -0.89
CA ALA A 194 10.48 13.14 -0.71
C ALA A 194 11.76 12.30 -0.80
N ASP A 195 12.70 12.69 -1.66
CA ASP A 195 14.01 12.03 -1.78
C ASP A 195 14.87 12.21 -0.53
N ILE A 196 14.70 13.34 0.18
CA ILE A 196 15.47 13.68 1.38
C ILE A 196 14.51 14.12 2.46
N VAL A 197 14.55 13.45 3.62
CA VAL A 197 13.75 13.77 4.79
C VAL A 197 14.66 14.16 5.94
N ILE A 198 14.45 15.38 6.48
CA ILE A 198 15.13 15.84 7.68
C ILE A 198 14.08 15.92 8.79
N SER A 199 14.30 15.21 9.89
CA SER A 199 13.37 15.17 11.01
C SER A 199 14.06 15.49 12.33
N GLY A 200 13.29 16.02 13.29
CA GLY A 200 13.74 16.27 14.64
C GLY A 200 12.78 15.67 15.67
N GLY A 201 13.32 15.27 16.82
CA GLY A 201 12.50 14.81 17.94
C GLY A 201 11.64 15.96 18.52
N ARG A 202 10.59 15.60 19.27
CA ARG A 202 9.68 16.60 19.89
C ARG A 202 10.40 17.62 20.76
N GLY A 203 11.50 17.25 21.43
CA GLY A 203 12.32 18.16 22.22
C GLY A 203 13.08 19.20 21.38
N CYS A 204 13.29 18.94 20.09
CA CYS A 204 13.95 19.87 19.17
C CYS A 204 12.95 20.84 18.50
N LEU A 205 11.66 20.56 18.53
CA LEU A 205 10.66 21.35 17.81
C LEU A 205 10.36 22.71 18.46
N LEU A 206 10.75 22.93 19.72
CA LEU A 206 10.56 24.21 20.44
C LEU A 206 11.71 25.18 20.25
N TYR A 207 12.80 24.72 19.62
CA TYR A 207 14.01 25.53 19.38
C TYR A 207 14.51 25.25 17.96
N THR A 208 15.36 26.11 17.42
CA THR A 208 16.09 25.81 16.19
C THR A 208 16.87 24.51 16.38
N SER A 209 16.64 23.50 15.54
CA SER A 209 17.32 22.21 15.68
C SER A 209 18.84 22.40 15.61
N PRO A 210 19.59 22.09 16.69
CA PRO A 210 21.03 22.28 16.68
C PRO A 210 21.67 21.35 15.66
N SER A 211 22.55 21.91 14.84
CA SER A 211 23.38 21.12 13.91
C SER A 211 24.50 20.45 14.69
N PRO A 212 24.99 19.27 14.27
CA PRO A 212 26.20 18.67 14.82
C PRO A 212 27.44 19.58 14.74
N ARG A 213 27.37 20.66 13.93
CA ARG A 213 28.40 21.68 13.81
C ARG A 213 28.27 22.80 14.81
N ASP A 214 27.15 22.89 15.55
CA ASP A 214 26.95 23.93 16.56
C ASP A 214 27.73 23.58 17.83
N ALA A 215 28.48 24.54 18.34
CA ALA A 215 29.33 24.35 19.51
C ALA A 215 28.56 24.05 20.81
N THR A 216 27.24 24.30 20.82
CA THR A 216 26.32 24.03 21.93
C THR A 216 25.50 22.78 21.69
N LEU A 217 26.13 21.64 21.51
CA LEU A 217 25.44 20.37 21.47
C LEU A 217 24.78 20.09 22.82
N SER A 218 23.46 20.00 22.83
CA SER A 218 22.73 19.46 23.96
C SER A 218 23.20 18.00 24.18
N ARG A 219 24.01 17.81 25.21
CA ARG A 219 24.35 16.48 25.67
C ARG A 219 23.12 15.92 26.33
N MET A 220 22.52 14.89 25.73
CA MET A 220 21.55 14.10 26.46
C MET A 220 22.25 13.49 27.68
N PRO A 221 21.67 13.59 28.89
CA PRO A 221 22.23 12.87 30.03
C PRO A 221 22.31 11.39 29.75
N SER A 222 23.44 10.77 30.02
CA SER A 222 23.66 9.32 29.83
C SER A 222 22.88 8.46 30.82
N SER A 223 22.02 9.06 31.60
CA SER A 223 21.20 8.42 32.63
C SER A 223 19.73 8.85 32.47
N ALA A 224 19.06 8.30 31.50
CA ALA A 224 17.60 8.28 31.45
C ALA A 224 17.16 6.90 30.98
#